data_3b3c4f9879158ee58cb413ca6bbfcc95
#
_entry.id   3b3c4f9879158ee58cb413ca6bbfcc95
#
_cell.length_a   1.000
_cell.length_b   1.000
_cell.length_c   1.000
_cell.angle_alpha   90.00
_cell.angle_beta   90.00
_cell.angle_gamma   90.00
#
_symmetry.space_group_name_H-M   'P 1'
#
loop_
_entity.id
_entity.type
_entity.pdbx_description
1 polymer ?
#
loop_
_entity_poly.entity_id
_entity_poly.type
_entity_poly.pdbx_seq_one_letter_code
_entity_poly.pdbx_strand_id
1 'polypeptide(L)'
;MEKVENNSNLQRLRKAAGFSQTQLAKLAGVNVQVLQQYERGARDLNGAKLLTLLKLCNALECGLADIITDKETREQLSAYAAH
;
A
#
# COMPACT_ATOMS: atom_id res chain seq x y z
N MET A 1 21.33 -7.98 2.30
CA MET A 1 20.80 -7.65 2.20
C MET A 1 19.76 -7.37 2.14
N GLU A 2 19.54 -7.50 2.31
CA GLU A 2 18.74 -7.14 2.29
C GLU A 2 17.64 -6.84 2.34
N LYS A 3 17.25 -6.67 2.50
CA LYS A 3 16.31 -6.20 2.69
C LYS A 3 15.32 -5.75 2.40
N VAL A 4 15.05 -5.72 2.27
CA VAL A 4 14.22 -5.22 2.10
C VAL A 4 13.24 -4.82 1.69
N GLU A 5 13.22 -4.72 1.05
CA GLU A 5 12.22 -4.42 0.56
C GLU A 5 10.81 -4.56 0.84
N ASN A 6 10.31 -4.82 1.70
CA ASN A 6 9.06 -5.09 2.34
C ASN A 6 8.00 -4.01 2.17
N ASN A 7 8.38 -2.79 2.00
CA ASN A 7 7.50 -1.63 1.93
C ASN A 7 7.56 -0.95 0.58
N SER A 8 8.29 -1.54 -0.32
CA SER A 8 8.76 -0.82 -1.49
C SER A 8 7.65 -0.48 -2.47
N ASN A 9 6.61 -1.33 -2.58
CA ASN A 9 5.55 -1.03 -3.55
C ASN A 9 4.80 0.24 -3.19
N LEU A 10 4.40 0.39 -1.93
CA LEU A 10 3.69 1.58 -1.50
C LEU A 10 4.55 2.82 -1.68
N GLN A 11 5.79 2.77 -1.21
CA GLN A 11 6.71 3.89 -1.32
C GLN A 11 6.99 4.23 -2.78
N ARG A 12 7.21 3.21 -3.60
CA ARG A 12 7.50 3.40 -5.01
C ARG A 12 6.32 4.07 -5.73
N LEU A 13 5.11 3.59 -5.48
CA LEU A 13 3.93 4.18 -6.09
C LEU A 13 3.72 5.62 -5.64
N ARG A 14 3.95 5.88 -4.35
CA ARG A 14 3.83 7.24 -3.83
C ARG A 14 4.81 8.18 -4.52
N LYS A 15 6.07 7.78 -4.62
CA LYS A 15 7.10 8.62 -5.24
C LYS A 15 6.83 8.81 -6.73
N ALA A 16 6.36 7.76 -7.40
CA ALA A 16 6.02 7.86 -8.82
C ALA A 16 4.87 8.82 -9.06
N ALA A 17 3.96 8.93 -8.10
CA ALA A 17 2.83 9.86 -8.18
C ALA A 17 3.21 11.29 -7.78
N GLY A 18 4.44 11.48 -7.28
CA GLY A 18 4.91 12.81 -6.90
C GLY A 18 4.49 13.28 -5.52
N PHE A 19 4.05 12.37 -4.65
CA PHE A 19 3.58 12.75 -3.31
C PHE A 19 4.68 12.58 -2.26
N SER A 20 4.72 13.51 -1.31
CA SER A 20 5.41 13.28 -0.05
C SER A 20 4.53 12.36 0.81
N GLN A 21 5.12 11.83 1.89
CA GLN A 21 4.33 11.02 2.82
C GLN A 21 3.16 11.80 3.41
N THR A 22 3.41 13.04 3.78
CA THR A 22 2.37 13.90 4.35
C THR A 22 1.26 14.17 3.32
N GLN A 23 1.64 14.42 2.07
CA GLN A 23 0.66 14.67 1.03
C GLN A 23 -0.22 13.46 0.77
N LEU A 24 0.38 12.27 0.67
CA LEU A 24 -0.40 11.06 0.44
C LEU A 24 -1.31 10.76 1.62
N ALA A 25 -0.78 10.88 2.84
CA ALA A 25 -1.57 10.61 4.04
C ALA A 25 -2.80 11.53 4.10
N LYS A 26 -2.59 12.81 3.79
CA LYS A 26 -3.67 13.77 3.80
C LYS A 26 -4.70 13.47 2.72
N LEU A 27 -4.23 13.18 1.51
CA LEU A 27 -5.12 12.88 0.39
C LEU A 27 -5.93 11.61 0.64
N ALA A 28 -5.30 10.59 1.19
CA ALA A 28 -5.94 9.31 1.45
C ALA A 28 -6.80 9.33 2.72
N GLY A 29 -6.57 10.31 3.60
CA GLY A 29 -7.29 10.35 4.86
C GLY A 29 -6.78 9.33 5.86
N VAL A 30 -5.46 9.07 5.85
CA VAL A 30 -4.82 8.16 6.79
C VAL A 30 -3.80 8.91 7.61
N ASN A 31 -3.44 8.33 8.77
CA ASN A 31 -2.46 8.94 9.67
C ASN A 31 -1.06 8.81 9.03
N VAL A 32 -0.31 9.92 9.01
CA VAL A 32 1.01 9.92 8.36
C VAL A 32 1.99 8.99 9.07
N GLN A 33 1.90 8.87 10.40
CA GLN A 33 2.79 7.98 11.13
C GLN A 33 2.52 6.52 10.79
N VAL A 34 1.25 6.17 10.60
CA VAL A 34 0.87 4.83 10.15
C VAL A 34 1.40 4.57 8.74
N LEU A 35 1.26 5.55 7.85
CA LEU A 35 1.80 5.44 6.50
C LEU A 35 3.31 5.20 6.53
N GLN A 36 4.02 5.94 7.37
CA GLN A 36 5.46 5.78 7.52
C GLN A 36 5.81 4.37 7.99
N GLN A 37 5.02 3.83 8.93
CA GLN A 37 5.26 2.47 9.44
C GLN A 37 5.07 1.43 8.35
N TYR A 38 4.07 1.60 7.49
CA TYR A 38 3.88 0.70 6.36
C TYR A 38 5.07 0.78 5.39
N GLU A 39 5.54 1.98 5.09
CA GLU A 39 6.61 2.15 4.10
C GLU A 39 7.94 1.58 4.57
N ARG A 40 8.22 1.63 5.86
CA ARG A 40 9.49 1.10 6.37
C ARG A 40 9.37 -0.34 6.89
N GLY A 41 8.20 -0.96 6.74
CA GLY A 41 8.03 -2.36 7.12
C GLY A 41 7.80 -2.60 8.60
N ALA A 42 7.63 -1.54 9.40
CA ALA A 42 7.33 -1.69 10.82
C ALA A 42 5.91 -2.21 11.04
N ARG A 43 5.05 -2.07 10.04
CA ARG A 43 3.68 -2.55 10.05
C ARG A 43 3.39 -3.18 8.70
N ASP A 44 2.79 -4.38 8.71
CA ASP A 44 2.54 -5.12 7.48
C ASP A 44 1.32 -4.56 6.75
N LEU A 45 1.55 -3.99 5.58
CA LEU A 45 0.47 -3.43 4.77
C LEU A 45 -0.51 -4.51 4.32
N ASN A 46 -0.02 -5.74 4.09
CA ASN A 46 -0.90 -6.85 3.68
C ASN A 46 -1.93 -7.19 4.75
N GLY A 47 -1.64 -6.86 6.00
CA GLY A 47 -2.56 -7.06 7.11
C GLY A 47 -3.42 -5.86 7.43
N ALA A 48 -3.35 -4.79 6.64
CA ALA A 48 -4.14 -3.59 6.89
C ALA A 48 -5.62 -3.85 6.64
N LYS A 49 -6.45 -3.04 7.28
CA LYS A 49 -7.90 -3.09 7.02
C LYS A 49 -8.16 -2.77 5.56
N LEU A 50 -9.19 -3.42 5.00
CA LEU A 50 -9.55 -3.17 3.61
C LEU A 50 -9.84 -1.70 3.36
N LEU A 51 -10.50 -1.03 4.29
CA LEU A 51 -10.78 0.40 4.14
C LEU A 51 -9.50 1.21 3.97
N THR A 52 -8.47 0.92 4.78
CA THR A 52 -7.18 1.60 4.67
C THR A 52 -6.55 1.37 3.30
N LEU A 53 -6.59 0.11 2.84
CA LEU A 53 -6.05 -0.23 1.52
C LEU A 53 -6.78 0.50 0.41
N LEU A 54 -8.10 0.56 0.49
CA LEU A 54 -8.89 1.25 -0.52
C LEU A 54 -8.61 2.75 -0.53
N LYS A 55 -8.45 3.36 0.65
CA LYS A 55 -8.12 4.77 0.74
C LYS A 55 -6.79 5.07 0.05
N LEU A 56 -5.79 4.23 0.29
CA LEU A 56 -4.47 4.40 -0.34
C LEU A 56 -4.54 4.19 -1.84
N CYS A 57 -5.25 3.14 -2.28
CA CYS A 57 -5.38 2.85 -3.70
C CYS A 57 -6.10 3.96 -4.45
N ASN A 58 -7.17 4.50 -3.85
CA ASN A 58 -7.89 5.59 -4.48
C ASN A 58 -7.02 6.83 -4.61
N ALA A 59 -6.24 7.15 -3.57
CA ALA A 59 -5.36 8.31 -3.61
C ALA A 59 -4.24 8.14 -4.64
N LEU A 60 -3.73 6.93 -4.79
CA LEU A 60 -2.66 6.62 -5.73
C LEU A 60 -3.18 6.24 -7.12
N GLU A 61 -4.49 6.08 -7.26
CA GLU A 61 -5.14 5.68 -8.51
C GLU A 61 -4.54 4.36 -9.01
N CYS A 62 -4.45 3.40 -8.10
CA CYS A 62 -3.92 2.09 -8.43
C CYS A 62 -4.86 1.01 -7.92
N GLY A 63 -4.60 -0.24 -8.32
CA GLY A 63 -5.38 -1.38 -7.86
C GLY A 63 -4.81 -1.98 -6.59
N LEU A 64 -5.64 -2.77 -5.90
CA LEU A 64 -5.18 -3.48 -4.71
C LEU A 64 -3.97 -4.37 -5.01
N ALA A 65 -3.96 -5.00 -6.18
CA ALA A 65 -2.86 -5.88 -6.57
C ALA A 65 -1.53 -5.14 -6.67
N ASP A 66 -1.57 -3.82 -6.82
CA ASP A 66 -0.34 -3.04 -6.96
C ASP A 66 0.36 -2.82 -5.63
N ILE A 67 -0.36 -2.85 -4.51
CA ILE A 67 0.24 -2.61 -3.20
C ILE A 67 0.31 -3.87 -2.32
N ILE A 68 -0.47 -4.89 -2.63
CA ILE A 68 -0.44 -6.16 -1.90
C ILE A 68 0.73 -6.99 -2.41
N THR A 69 1.58 -7.46 -1.51
CA THR A 69 2.76 -8.24 -1.88
C THR A 69 2.68 -9.69 -1.42
N ASP A 70 1.77 -10.00 -0.50
CA ASP A 70 1.58 -11.35 -0.01
C ASP A 70 1.05 -12.27 -1.11
N LYS A 71 1.75 -13.38 -1.37
CA LYS A 71 1.43 -14.25 -2.49
C LYS A 71 0.01 -14.82 -2.39
N GLU A 72 -0.34 -15.35 -1.24
CA GLU A 72 -1.65 -15.97 -1.07
C GLU A 72 -2.77 -14.94 -1.25
N THR A 73 -2.60 -13.75 -0.67
CA THR A 73 -3.58 -12.69 -0.79
C THR A 73 -3.74 -12.27 -2.26
N ARG A 74 -2.62 -12.18 -2.97
CA ARG A 74 -2.67 -11.82 -4.40
C ARG A 74 -3.40 -12.89 -5.22
N GLU A 75 -3.18 -14.15 -4.90
CA GLU A 75 -3.87 -15.25 -5.58
C GLU A 75 -5.37 -15.20 -5.34
N GLN A 76 -5.77 -14.96 -4.10
CA GLN A 76 -7.20 -14.85 -3.77
C GLN A 76 -7.82 -13.62 -4.41
N LEU A 77 -7.09 -12.51 -4.45
CA LEU A 77 -7.57 -11.29 -5.09
C LEU A 77 -7.79 -11.52 -6.58
N SER A 78 -6.86 -12.21 -7.23
CA SER A 78 -6.98 -12.52 -8.66
C SER A 78 -8.19 -13.40 -8.94
N ALA A 79 -8.41 -14.41 -8.12
CA ALA A 79 -9.56 -15.30 -8.26
C ALA A 79 -10.87 -14.52 -8.04
N TYR A 80 -10.91 -13.66 -7.06
CA TYR A 80 -12.07 -12.83 -6.78
C TYR A 80 -12.38 -11.89 -7.95
N ALA A 81 -11.35 -11.27 -8.51
CA ALA A 81 -11.52 -10.31 -9.59
C ALA A 81 -11.99 -10.97 -10.88
N ALA A 82 -11.85 -12.30 -11.00
CA ALA A 82 -12.28 -13.05 -12.17
C ALA A 82 -13.77 -13.38 -12.15
N HIS A 83 -14.46 -13.13 -11.07
CA HIS A 83 -15.89 -13.44 -10.95
C HIS A 83 -16.75 -12.51 -11.78
#